data_aee69a5199c296f6458ff8fb549b09f8
#
_entry.id   aee69a5199c296f6458ff8fb549b09f8
#
_cell.length_a   1.000
_cell.length_b   1.000
_cell.length_c   1.000
_cell.angle_alpha   90.00
_cell.angle_beta   90.00
_cell.angle_gamma   90.00
#
_symmetry.space_group_name_H-M   'P 1'
#
loop_
_entity.id
_entity.type
_entity.pdbx_description
1 polymer ?
#
loop_
_entity_poly.entity_id
_entity_poly.type
_entity_poly.pdbx_seq_one_letter_code
_entity_poly.pdbx_strand_id
1 'polypeptide(L)'
;MKAIIFNLLAWVMLPIMDGFAKYLSADLPVLQITWARYFFTVAFTFPIMFLFYSHQLKWSDKPKLQFIRGLILLTANICFFYSISVISLAKALTLAFVAPLIVTAFSPIFLGEKVGLRRWSAVIIGFIGSLVVIRPGFVEINLASLAALGTGIMYGFYLIITRKLSTSDNPLLTLLLTGVVGAIIISMVMPFVWVKPTLNQWSMMAAIGIFACIGHLFLILSLKYADASKLAPFSYFEIITNIIIGYYFFSDFPDNWTFLGLFIIVLSGIYISRRESLVKKVK
;
A
#
# COMPACT_ATOMS: atom_id res chain seq x y z
N MET A 1 -11.73 -12.89 15.02
CA MET A 1 -12.69 -12.69 13.92
C MET A 1 -12.74 -11.23 13.45
N LYS A 2 -12.98 -10.22 14.32
CA LYS A 2 -13.02 -8.78 13.93
C LYS A 2 -11.79 -8.31 13.12
N ALA A 3 -10.56 -8.67 13.54
CA ALA A 3 -9.34 -8.27 12.84
C ALA A 3 -9.29 -8.76 11.37
N ILE A 4 -9.71 -10.01 11.13
CA ILE A 4 -9.74 -10.58 9.78
C ILE A 4 -10.77 -9.87 8.91
N ILE A 5 -11.96 -9.57 9.46
CA ILE A 5 -13.00 -8.84 8.73
C ILE A 5 -12.50 -7.45 8.33
N PHE A 6 -11.91 -6.69 9.26
CA PHE A 6 -11.34 -5.38 8.93
C PHE A 6 -10.23 -5.49 7.88
N ASN A 7 -9.38 -6.52 7.96
CA ASN A 7 -8.33 -6.74 6.99
C ASN A 7 -8.88 -7.02 5.60
N LEU A 8 -9.86 -7.93 5.48
CA LEU A 8 -10.51 -8.22 4.19
C LEU A 8 -11.24 -7.01 3.61
N LEU A 9 -11.94 -6.23 4.46
CA LEU A 9 -12.59 -4.99 4.01
C LEU A 9 -11.57 -3.97 3.49
N ALA A 10 -10.39 -3.84 4.14
CA ALA A 10 -9.33 -3.00 3.65
C ALA A 10 -8.89 -3.41 2.24
N TRP A 11 -8.70 -4.72 2.00
CA TRP A 11 -8.26 -5.29 0.72
C TRP A 11 -9.35 -5.35 -0.36
N VAL A 12 -10.56 -4.90 -0.04
CA VAL A 12 -11.60 -4.57 -1.02
C VAL A 12 -11.60 -3.08 -1.33
N MET A 13 -11.50 -2.24 -0.30
CA MET A 13 -11.58 -0.77 -0.47
C MET A 13 -10.39 -0.19 -1.22
N LEU A 14 -9.16 -0.65 -0.93
CA LEU A 14 -7.96 -0.13 -1.57
C LEU A 14 -7.92 -0.42 -3.08
N PRO A 15 -8.19 -1.62 -3.58
CA PRO A 15 -8.30 -1.87 -5.02
C PRO A 15 -9.37 -1.04 -5.74
N ILE A 16 -10.50 -0.75 -5.09
CA ILE A 16 -11.51 0.15 -5.68
C ILE A 16 -10.91 1.55 -5.87
N MET A 17 -10.18 2.06 -4.88
CA MET A 17 -9.42 3.31 -5.01
C MET A 17 -8.45 3.25 -6.20
N ASP A 18 -7.70 2.16 -6.34
CA ASP A 18 -6.72 1.97 -7.42
C ASP A 18 -7.40 1.93 -8.80
N GLY A 19 -8.58 1.31 -8.90
CA GLY A 19 -9.41 1.32 -10.09
C GLY A 19 -9.80 2.74 -10.53
N PHE A 20 -10.29 3.58 -9.60
CA PHE A 20 -10.57 4.99 -9.88
C PHE A 20 -9.30 5.75 -10.29
N ALA A 21 -8.18 5.50 -9.60
CA ALA A 21 -6.91 6.14 -9.94
C ALA A 21 -6.44 5.76 -11.35
N LYS A 22 -6.52 4.47 -11.72
CA LYS A 22 -6.21 3.99 -13.08
C LYS A 22 -7.12 4.63 -14.12
N TYR A 23 -8.43 4.69 -13.87
CA TYR A 23 -9.37 5.31 -14.79
C TYR A 23 -9.06 6.79 -15.04
N LEU A 24 -8.83 7.56 -13.96
CA LEU A 24 -8.51 8.99 -14.07
C LEU A 24 -7.15 9.26 -14.71
N SER A 25 -6.21 8.30 -14.66
CA SER A 25 -4.86 8.47 -15.24
C SER A 25 -4.85 8.55 -16.76
N ALA A 26 -5.98 8.25 -17.43
CA ALA A 26 -6.14 8.50 -18.86
C ALA A 26 -6.19 9.98 -19.21
N ASP A 27 -6.74 10.81 -18.31
CA ASP A 27 -7.02 12.24 -18.58
C ASP A 27 -6.25 13.18 -17.65
N LEU A 28 -5.93 12.75 -16.44
CA LEU A 28 -5.34 13.58 -15.40
C LEU A 28 -3.91 13.14 -15.03
N PRO A 29 -3.02 14.10 -14.72
CA PRO A 29 -1.69 13.78 -14.25
C PRO A 29 -1.69 12.90 -12.98
N VAL A 30 -0.80 11.92 -12.92
CA VAL A 30 -0.65 11.00 -11.77
C VAL A 30 -0.44 11.78 -10.46
N LEU A 31 0.31 12.88 -10.49
CA LEU A 31 0.53 13.72 -9.32
C LEU A 31 -0.77 14.37 -8.82
N GLN A 32 -1.66 14.76 -9.73
CA GLN A 32 -2.97 15.33 -9.38
C GLN A 32 -3.90 14.27 -8.78
N ILE A 33 -3.89 13.04 -9.31
CA ILE A 33 -4.63 11.93 -8.74
C ILE A 33 -4.10 11.59 -7.34
N THR A 34 -2.78 11.60 -7.17
CA THR A 34 -2.15 11.41 -5.86
C THR A 34 -2.52 12.54 -4.90
N TRP A 35 -2.56 13.80 -5.39
CA TRP A 35 -3.05 14.92 -4.59
C TRP A 35 -4.48 14.71 -4.12
N ALA A 36 -5.38 14.30 -5.00
CA ALA A 36 -6.78 14.02 -4.66
C ALA A 36 -6.89 12.99 -3.53
N ARG A 37 -6.13 11.90 -3.61
CA ARG A 37 -6.08 10.87 -2.58
C ARG A 37 -5.75 11.45 -1.20
N TYR A 38 -4.72 12.28 -1.10
CA TYR A 38 -4.29 12.84 0.19
C TYR A 38 -5.19 13.99 0.65
N PHE A 39 -5.56 14.89 -0.25
CA PHE A 39 -6.44 16.02 0.05
C PHE A 39 -7.80 15.55 0.58
N PHE A 40 -8.47 14.65 -0.14
CA PHE A 40 -9.76 14.13 0.30
C PHE A 40 -9.66 13.22 1.52
N THR A 41 -8.55 12.48 1.71
CA THR A 41 -8.34 11.75 2.97
C THR A 41 -8.32 12.72 4.16
N VAL A 42 -7.64 13.86 4.06
CA VAL A 42 -7.65 14.89 5.10
C VAL A 42 -9.02 15.51 5.25
N ALA A 43 -9.66 15.88 4.13
CA ALA A 43 -10.98 16.52 4.10
C ALA A 43 -12.07 15.67 4.78
N PHE A 44 -11.98 14.34 4.70
CA PHE A 44 -12.90 13.43 5.39
C PHE A 44 -12.45 13.08 6.82
N THR A 45 -11.15 12.89 7.05
CA THR A 45 -10.65 12.44 8.35
C THR A 45 -10.62 13.57 9.39
N PHE A 46 -10.26 14.79 8.97
CA PHE A 46 -10.13 15.94 9.88
C PHE A 46 -11.46 16.33 10.55
N PRO A 47 -12.60 16.48 9.83
CA PRO A 47 -13.88 16.77 10.48
C PRO A 47 -14.31 15.67 11.46
N ILE A 48 -14.12 14.41 11.11
CA ILE A 48 -14.44 13.29 12.02
C ILE A 48 -13.58 13.38 13.29
N MET A 49 -12.29 13.63 13.13
CA MET A 49 -11.37 13.78 14.26
C MET A 49 -11.73 14.98 15.12
N PHE A 50 -12.04 16.11 14.51
CA PHE A 50 -12.37 17.36 15.20
C PHE A 50 -13.71 17.27 15.97
N LEU A 51 -14.75 16.71 15.35
CA LEU A 51 -16.10 16.66 15.94
C LEU A 51 -16.25 15.57 17.02
N PHE A 52 -15.66 14.39 16.79
CA PHE A 52 -15.92 13.23 17.64
C PHE A 52 -14.73 12.81 18.51
N TYR A 53 -13.51 13.26 18.18
CA TYR A 53 -12.28 12.84 18.85
C TYR A 53 -11.32 14.00 19.13
N SER A 54 -11.84 15.22 19.35
CA SER A 54 -11.03 16.43 19.57
C SER A 54 -10.04 16.28 20.71
N HIS A 55 -10.40 15.55 21.78
CA HIS A 55 -9.53 15.26 22.93
C HIS A 55 -8.30 14.37 22.56
N GLN A 56 -8.34 13.71 21.41
CA GLN A 56 -7.25 12.89 20.86
C GLN A 56 -6.44 13.62 19.80
N LEU A 57 -6.82 14.85 19.43
CA LEU A 57 -6.12 15.72 18.49
C LEU A 57 -4.93 16.38 19.23
N LYS A 58 -3.85 15.65 19.36
CA LYS A 58 -2.62 16.08 20.02
C LYS A 58 -1.41 15.75 19.14
N TRP A 59 -0.28 16.38 19.46
CA TRP A 59 0.96 16.00 18.79
C TRP A 59 1.29 14.54 19.04
N SER A 60 1.83 13.88 18.00
CA SER A 60 2.37 12.53 18.12
C SER A 60 3.58 12.52 19.06
N ASP A 61 3.74 11.47 19.83
CA ASP A 61 4.94 11.25 20.65
C ASP A 61 6.21 11.09 19.79
N LYS A 62 6.05 10.77 18.49
CA LYS A 62 7.15 10.54 17.55
C LYS A 62 6.94 11.27 16.22
N PRO A 63 6.89 12.63 16.21
CA PRO A 63 6.48 13.42 15.05
C PRO A 63 7.41 13.23 13.83
N LYS A 64 8.71 13.11 14.05
CA LYS A 64 9.68 12.84 12.97
C LYS A 64 9.38 11.52 12.26
N LEU A 65 9.01 10.49 13.02
CA LEU A 65 8.72 9.17 12.46
C LEU A 65 7.39 9.16 11.70
N GLN A 66 6.38 9.92 12.16
CA GLN A 66 5.12 10.14 11.43
C GLN A 66 5.36 10.88 10.11
N PHE A 67 6.23 11.91 10.11
CA PHE A 67 6.59 12.63 8.90
C PHE A 67 7.28 11.73 7.88
N ILE A 68 8.32 10.98 8.30
CA ILE A 68 9.03 10.03 7.44
C ILE A 68 8.07 8.97 6.88
N ARG A 69 7.17 8.45 7.73
CA ARG A 69 6.14 7.50 7.31
C ARG A 69 5.22 8.07 6.24
N GLY A 70 4.78 9.33 6.42
CA GLY A 70 3.95 10.04 5.45
C GLY A 70 4.66 10.22 4.11
N LEU A 71 5.94 10.62 4.14
CA LEU A 71 6.77 10.80 2.96
C LEU A 71 7.00 9.49 2.20
N ILE A 72 7.32 8.42 2.90
CA ILE A 72 7.52 7.09 2.30
C ILE A 72 6.23 6.60 1.64
N LEU A 73 5.07 6.76 2.30
CA LEU A 73 3.80 6.38 1.70
C LEU A 73 3.44 7.25 0.49
N LEU A 74 3.71 8.56 0.54
CA LEU A 74 3.52 9.46 -0.61
C LEU A 74 4.33 8.98 -1.82
N THR A 75 5.62 8.70 -1.61
CA THR A 75 6.50 8.20 -2.69
C THR A 75 6.01 6.85 -3.23
N ALA A 76 5.62 5.93 -2.34
CA ALA A 76 5.03 4.65 -2.75
C ALA A 76 3.79 4.83 -3.62
N ASN A 77 2.89 5.76 -3.26
CA ASN A 77 1.68 6.00 -4.05
C ASN A 77 1.95 6.67 -5.40
N ILE A 78 2.88 7.61 -5.47
CA ILE A 78 3.30 8.20 -6.76
C ILE A 78 3.83 7.10 -7.67
N CYS A 79 4.70 6.24 -7.17
CA CYS A 79 5.24 5.11 -7.93
C CYS A 79 4.13 4.13 -8.36
N PHE A 80 3.19 3.82 -7.47
CA PHE A 80 2.11 2.88 -7.78
C PHE A 80 1.13 3.44 -8.80
N PHE A 81 0.67 4.67 -8.61
CA PHE A 81 -0.26 5.30 -9.55
C PHE A 81 0.37 5.54 -10.93
N TYR A 82 1.66 5.89 -10.97
CA TYR A 82 2.41 5.90 -12.23
C TYR A 82 2.47 4.50 -12.85
N SER A 83 2.72 3.48 -12.05
CA SER A 83 2.78 2.11 -12.54
C SER A 83 1.46 1.66 -13.17
N ILE A 84 0.34 1.81 -12.44
CA ILE A 84 -0.98 1.38 -12.94
C ILE A 84 -1.51 2.23 -14.10
N SER A 85 -0.99 3.43 -14.32
CA SER A 85 -1.31 4.23 -15.50
C SER A 85 -0.71 3.67 -16.80
N VAL A 86 0.33 2.83 -16.70
CA VAL A 86 1.09 2.30 -17.85
C VAL A 86 0.93 0.78 -18.00
N ILE A 87 0.90 0.05 -16.87
CA ILE A 87 0.77 -1.41 -16.88
C ILE A 87 -0.53 -1.87 -16.19
N SER A 88 -0.88 -3.16 -16.34
CA SER A 88 -2.09 -3.71 -15.72
C SER A 88 -2.03 -3.65 -14.19
N LEU A 89 -3.21 -3.50 -13.54
CA LEU A 89 -3.35 -3.51 -12.09
C LEU A 89 -2.72 -4.77 -11.46
N ALA A 90 -3.00 -5.92 -12.04
CA ALA A 90 -2.50 -7.20 -11.54
C ALA A 90 -0.96 -7.29 -11.62
N LYS A 91 -0.34 -6.81 -12.70
CA LYS A 91 1.13 -6.79 -12.85
C LYS A 91 1.77 -5.81 -11.87
N ALA A 92 1.24 -4.61 -11.74
CA ALA A 92 1.74 -3.60 -10.79
C ALA A 92 1.66 -4.12 -9.35
N LEU A 93 0.50 -4.67 -8.95
CA LEU A 93 0.30 -5.23 -7.63
C LEU A 93 1.23 -6.42 -7.34
N THR A 94 1.39 -7.33 -8.32
CA THR A 94 2.30 -8.48 -8.17
C THR A 94 3.72 -8.02 -7.81
N LEU A 95 4.21 -6.98 -8.48
CA LEU A 95 5.52 -6.41 -8.18
C LEU A 95 5.56 -5.69 -6.82
N ALA A 96 4.49 -5.02 -6.43
CA ALA A 96 4.38 -4.38 -5.12
C ALA A 96 4.35 -5.40 -3.95
N PHE A 97 3.95 -6.65 -4.21
CA PHE A 97 3.99 -7.74 -3.20
C PHE A 97 5.39 -8.19 -2.78
N VAL A 98 6.46 -7.54 -3.23
CA VAL A 98 7.77 -7.67 -2.57
C VAL A 98 7.80 -7.01 -1.18
N ALA A 99 6.81 -6.19 -0.81
CA ALA A 99 6.74 -5.52 0.47
C ALA A 99 6.91 -6.46 1.69
N PRO A 100 6.24 -7.62 1.81
CA PRO A 100 6.49 -8.57 2.89
C PRO A 100 7.93 -9.10 2.93
N LEU A 101 8.59 -9.21 1.78
CA LEU A 101 9.98 -9.64 1.67
C LEU A 101 10.92 -8.56 2.24
N ILE A 102 10.65 -7.30 1.91
CA ILE A 102 11.38 -6.14 2.45
C ILE A 102 11.19 -6.06 3.98
N VAL A 103 9.95 -6.22 4.48
CA VAL A 103 9.69 -6.27 5.93
C VAL A 103 10.55 -7.34 6.58
N THR A 104 10.60 -8.54 6.02
CA THR A 104 11.39 -9.64 6.58
C THR A 104 12.88 -9.38 6.52
N ALA A 105 13.38 -8.85 5.40
CA ALA A 105 14.81 -8.56 5.21
C ALA A 105 15.32 -7.48 6.17
N PHE A 106 14.51 -6.46 6.43
CA PHE A 106 14.89 -5.29 7.22
C PHE A 106 14.42 -5.32 8.68
N SER A 107 13.55 -6.26 9.08
CA SER A 107 13.13 -6.40 10.47
C SER A 107 14.27 -6.61 11.48
N PRO A 108 15.39 -7.30 11.18
CA PRO A 108 16.53 -7.38 12.10
C PRO A 108 17.12 -6.01 12.43
N ILE A 109 17.24 -5.15 11.44
CA ILE A 109 17.87 -3.83 11.57
C ILE A 109 16.97 -2.85 12.31
N PHE A 110 15.68 -2.77 11.93
CA PHE A 110 14.77 -1.73 12.41
C PHE A 110 13.93 -2.15 13.63
N LEU A 111 13.69 -3.44 13.81
CA LEU A 111 12.84 -3.99 14.86
C LEU A 111 13.60 -4.92 15.83
N GLY A 112 14.90 -5.19 15.59
CA GLY A 112 15.72 -6.09 16.42
C GLY A 112 15.30 -7.57 16.34
N GLU A 113 14.57 -7.97 15.30
CA GLU A 113 14.06 -9.33 15.15
C GLU A 113 15.13 -10.26 14.55
N LYS A 114 15.28 -11.48 15.07
CA LYS A 114 16.18 -12.47 14.49
C LYS A 114 15.54 -13.18 13.29
N VAL A 115 16.14 -13.01 12.12
CA VAL A 115 15.72 -13.67 10.87
C VAL A 115 16.67 -14.83 10.57
N GLY A 116 16.16 -16.07 10.63
CA GLY A 116 16.95 -17.25 10.33
C GLY A 116 17.11 -17.50 8.83
N LEU A 117 18.08 -18.38 8.48
CA LEU A 117 18.43 -18.70 7.08
C LEU A 117 17.22 -19.09 6.21
N ARG A 118 16.27 -19.84 6.77
CA ARG A 118 15.05 -20.26 6.04
C ARG A 118 14.16 -19.09 5.62
N ARG A 119 14.11 -17.98 6.38
CA ARG A 119 13.39 -16.79 5.98
C ARG A 119 14.15 -16.00 4.90
N TRP A 120 15.46 -15.97 5.00
CA TRP A 120 16.30 -15.38 3.98
C TRP A 120 16.18 -16.11 2.63
N SER A 121 16.15 -17.45 2.62
CA SER A 121 15.91 -18.20 1.39
C SER A 121 14.54 -17.89 0.77
N ALA A 122 13.49 -17.75 1.58
CA ALA A 122 12.18 -17.33 1.07
C ALA A 122 12.17 -15.89 0.51
N VAL A 123 12.91 -14.97 1.13
CA VAL A 123 13.11 -13.60 0.59
C VAL A 123 13.75 -13.67 -0.80
N ILE A 124 14.81 -14.44 -0.96
CA ILE A 124 15.52 -14.61 -2.25
C ILE A 124 14.57 -15.22 -3.30
N ILE A 125 13.85 -16.31 -2.95
CA ILE A 125 12.90 -16.96 -3.85
C ILE A 125 11.79 -15.97 -4.28
N GLY A 126 11.22 -15.21 -3.34
CA GLY A 126 10.21 -14.22 -3.64
C GLY A 126 10.73 -13.10 -4.55
N PHE A 127 11.99 -12.68 -4.37
CA PHE A 127 12.63 -11.71 -5.27
C PHE A 127 12.84 -12.28 -6.68
N ILE A 128 13.21 -13.56 -6.80
CA ILE A 128 13.23 -14.26 -8.10
C ILE A 128 11.85 -14.22 -8.77
N GLY A 129 10.77 -14.40 -7.99
CA GLY A 129 9.40 -14.26 -8.49
C GLY A 129 9.13 -12.89 -9.14
N SER A 130 9.63 -11.80 -8.56
CA SER A 130 9.48 -10.46 -9.17
C SER A 130 10.30 -10.32 -10.46
N LEU A 131 11.48 -10.95 -10.55
CA LEU A 131 12.26 -10.99 -11.80
C LEU A 131 11.54 -11.77 -12.90
N VAL A 132 10.82 -12.84 -12.57
CA VAL A 132 9.98 -13.60 -13.52
C VAL A 132 8.88 -12.70 -14.12
N VAL A 133 8.30 -11.79 -13.34
CA VAL A 133 7.29 -10.82 -13.82
C VAL A 133 7.92 -9.76 -14.72
N ILE A 134 9.09 -9.22 -14.34
CA ILE A 134 9.79 -8.16 -15.08
C ILE A 134 10.39 -8.69 -16.37
N ARG A 135 10.91 -9.92 -16.38
CA ARG A 135 11.57 -10.59 -17.53
C ARG A 135 12.75 -9.79 -18.09
N PRO A 136 13.76 -9.41 -17.27
CA PRO A 136 14.90 -8.65 -17.76
C PRO A 136 15.64 -9.43 -18.86
N GLY A 137 15.96 -8.76 -19.96
CA GLY A 137 16.62 -9.36 -21.12
C GLY A 137 15.70 -10.01 -22.16
N PHE A 138 14.43 -10.27 -21.83
CA PHE A 138 13.42 -10.81 -22.79
C PHE A 138 12.40 -9.75 -23.24
N VAL A 139 12.22 -8.72 -22.43
CA VAL A 139 11.34 -7.58 -22.72
C VAL A 139 12.07 -6.32 -22.26
N GLU A 140 11.86 -5.22 -22.95
CA GLU A 140 12.41 -3.93 -22.52
C GLU A 140 11.95 -3.62 -21.08
N ILE A 141 12.92 -3.19 -20.25
CA ILE A 141 12.62 -2.83 -18.87
C ILE A 141 11.76 -1.57 -18.88
N ASN A 142 10.48 -1.74 -18.55
CA ASN A 142 9.54 -0.64 -18.45
C ASN A 142 9.72 0.08 -17.10
N LEU A 143 9.89 1.40 -17.14
CA LEU A 143 9.99 2.24 -15.95
C LEU A 143 8.80 2.04 -14.99
N ALA A 144 7.61 1.78 -15.52
CA ALA A 144 6.42 1.51 -14.71
C ALA A 144 6.54 0.20 -13.89
N SER A 145 7.20 -0.83 -14.42
CA SER A 145 7.48 -2.05 -13.67
C SER A 145 8.50 -1.81 -12.56
N LEU A 146 9.51 -0.98 -12.80
CA LEU A 146 10.46 -0.56 -11.76
C LEU A 146 9.78 0.29 -10.68
N ALA A 147 8.86 1.17 -11.07
CA ALA A 147 8.07 1.97 -10.13
C ALA A 147 7.18 1.07 -9.26
N ALA A 148 6.54 0.03 -9.83
CA ALA A 148 5.77 -0.95 -9.05
C ALA A 148 6.63 -1.68 -8.02
N LEU A 149 7.84 -2.10 -8.40
CA LEU A 149 8.81 -2.70 -7.48
C LEU A 149 9.22 -1.70 -6.38
N GLY A 150 9.49 -0.44 -6.78
CA GLY A 150 9.77 0.66 -5.86
C GLY A 150 8.63 0.89 -4.86
N THR A 151 7.39 0.78 -5.31
CA THR A 151 6.21 0.81 -4.43
C THR A 151 6.31 -0.25 -3.34
N GLY A 152 6.58 -1.50 -3.71
CA GLY A 152 6.72 -2.60 -2.74
C GLY A 152 7.82 -2.36 -1.73
N ILE A 153 8.98 -1.84 -2.17
CA ILE A 153 10.10 -1.49 -1.28
C ILE A 153 9.67 -0.40 -0.28
N MET A 154 9.11 0.71 -0.79
CA MET A 154 8.67 1.83 0.05
C MET A 154 7.54 1.40 1.00
N TYR A 155 6.57 0.62 0.51
CA TYR A 155 5.47 0.12 1.33
C TYR A 155 5.96 -0.84 2.42
N GLY A 156 6.98 -1.65 2.15
CA GLY A 156 7.64 -2.46 3.18
C GLY A 156 8.23 -1.62 4.31
N PHE A 157 8.94 -0.53 4.01
CA PHE A 157 9.44 0.41 5.01
C PHE A 157 8.29 1.14 5.74
N TYR A 158 7.25 1.55 5.03
CA TYR A 158 6.03 2.11 5.63
C TYR A 158 5.42 1.16 6.67
N LEU A 159 5.31 -0.14 6.38
CA LEU A 159 4.80 -1.15 7.31
C LEU A 159 5.70 -1.31 8.55
N ILE A 160 7.02 -1.32 8.37
CA ILE A 160 7.99 -1.37 9.48
C ILE A 160 7.81 -0.17 10.42
N ILE A 161 7.72 1.04 9.87
CA ILE A 161 7.53 2.26 10.65
C ILE A 161 6.15 2.28 11.31
N THR A 162 5.11 1.85 10.59
CA THR A 162 3.75 1.74 11.14
C THR A 162 3.71 0.80 12.34
N ARG A 163 4.40 -0.35 12.25
CA ARG A 163 4.53 -1.29 13.37
C ARG A 163 5.23 -0.65 14.58
N LYS A 164 6.27 0.15 14.35
CA LYS A 164 7.01 0.86 15.41
C LYS A 164 6.15 1.95 16.09
N LEU A 165 5.20 2.53 15.37
CA LEU A 165 4.27 3.58 15.85
C LEU A 165 2.97 3.02 16.45
N SER A 166 2.62 1.76 16.16
CA SER A 166 1.31 1.18 16.51
C SER A 166 0.98 1.18 18.01
N THR A 167 1.99 1.33 18.86
CA THR A 167 1.85 1.35 20.32
C THR A 167 1.79 2.76 20.93
N SER A 168 2.09 3.81 20.13
CA SER A 168 2.20 5.19 20.66
C SER A 168 1.01 6.09 20.30
N ASP A 169 0.48 5.96 19.08
CA ASP A 169 -0.49 6.91 18.56
C ASP A 169 -1.87 6.28 18.27
N ASN A 170 -2.91 7.12 18.29
CA ASN A 170 -4.25 6.71 17.87
C ASN A 170 -4.26 6.41 16.35
N PRO A 171 -4.94 5.33 15.90
CA PRO A 171 -5.04 4.98 14.48
C PRO A 171 -5.57 6.11 13.59
N LEU A 172 -6.60 6.84 14.04
CA LEU A 172 -7.20 7.93 13.27
C LEU A 172 -6.25 9.13 13.18
N LEU A 173 -5.54 9.46 14.27
CA LEU A 173 -4.50 10.49 14.27
C LEU A 173 -3.36 10.12 13.32
N THR A 174 -2.92 8.88 13.35
CA THR A 174 -1.87 8.36 12.46
C THR A 174 -2.28 8.45 10.99
N LEU A 175 -3.54 8.14 10.67
CA LEU A 175 -4.09 8.30 9.32
C LEU A 175 -4.13 9.78 8.90
N LEU A 176 -4.64 10.66 9.78
CA LEU A 176 -4.71 12.11 9.53
C LEU A 176 -3.31 12.71 9.28
N LEU A 177 -2.33 12.42 10.14
CA LEU A 177 -0.97 12.94 10.00
C LEU A 177 -0.32 12.50 8.67
N THR A 178 -0.54 11.24 8.28
CA THR A 178 -0.08 10.75 6.98
C THR A 178 -0.74 11.49 5.82
N GLY A 179 -2.05 11.73 5.93
CA GLY A 179 -2.82 12.52 4.96
C GLY A 179 -2.30 13.94 4.84
N VAL A 180 -2.08 14.62 5.98
CA VAL A 180 -1.57 16.00 6.03
C VAL A 180 -0.18 16.13 5.41
N VAL A 181 0.75 15.24 5.75
CA VAL A 181 2.10 15.23 5.17
C VAL A 181 2.03 15.10 3.66
N GLY A 182 1.28 14.11 3.16
CA GLY A 182 1.12 13.91 1.72
C GLY A 182 0.43 15.09 1.04
N ALA A 183 -0.68 15.59 1.61
CA ALA A 183 -1.43 16.72 1.04
C ALA A 183 -0.59 17.99 0.95
N ILE A 184 0.18 18.36 1.98
CA ILE A 184 1.02 19.55 1.97
C ILE A 184 2.10 19.42 0.88
N ILE A 185 2.85 18.34 0.87
CA ILE A 185 3.98 18.17 -0.06
C ILE A 185 3.51 18.16 -1.51
N ILE A 186 2.46 17.37 -1.81
CA ILE A 186 2.00 17.26 -3.19
C ILE A 186 1.29 18.54 -3.66
N SER A 187 0.65 19.31 -2.74
CA SER A 187 0.03 20.59 -3.08
C SER A 187 1.03 21.64 -3.57
N MET A 188 2.30 21.58 -3.14
CA MET A 188 3.35 22.48 -3.64
C MET A 188 3.66 22.25 -5.13
N VAL A 189 3.37 21.08 -5.65
CA VAL A 189 3.61 20.72 -7.06
C VAL A 189 2.40 21.02 -7.93
N MET A 190 1.20 21.10 -7.34
CA MET A 190 -0.06 21.28 -8.09
C MET A 190 -0.09 22.50 -9.02
N PRO A 191 0.43 23.69 -8.66
CA PRO A 191 0.42 24.84 -9.56
C PRO A 191 1.09 24.58 -10.91
N PHE A 192 2.00 23.62 -11.00
CA PHE A 192 2.78 23.32 -12.21
C PHE A 192 2.17 22.22 -13.09
N VAL A 193 1.27 21.40 -12.54
CA VAL A 193 0.74 20.21 -13.24
C VAL A 193 -0.78 20.13 -13.25
N TRP A 194 -1.46 21.16 -12.75
CA TRP A 194 -2.91 21.14 -12.60
C TRP A 194 -3.64 21.15 -13.94
N VAL A 195 -4.47 20.14 -14.16
CA VAL A 195 -5.46 20.07 -15.24
C VAL A 195 -6.84 20.25 -14.63
N LYS A 196 -7.67 21.15 -15.19
CA LYS A 196 -9.01 21.43 -14.66
C LYS A 196 -9.90 20.18 -14.79
N PRO A 197 -10.30 19.55 -13.66
CA PRO A 197 -11.17 18.38 -13.72
C PRO A 197 -12.60 18.74 -14.10
N THR A 198 -13.29 17.83 -14.79
CA THR A 198 -14.74 17.85 -14.96
C THR A 198 -15.46 17.53 -13.64
N LEU A 199 -16.77 17.78 -13.55
CA LEU A 199 -17.54 17.45 -12.35
C LEU A 199 -17.50 15.94 -12.03
N ASN A 200 -17.54 15.10 -13.07
CA ASN A 200 -17.42 13.63 -12.90
C ASN A 200 -16.03 13.23 -12.38
N GLN A 201 -14.96 13.84 -12.90
CA GLN A 201 -13.61 13.59 -12.41
C GLN A 201 -13.44 14.05 -10.95
N TRP A 202 -14.05 15.18 -10.54
CA TRP A 202 -14.08 15.61 -9.15
C TRP A 202 -14.74 14.59 -8.22
N SER A 203 -15.88 14.01 -8.64
CA SER A 203 -16.54 12.96 -7.85
C SER A 203 -15.68 11.72 -7.70
N MET A 204 -14.96 11.30 -8.77
CA MET A 204 -14.03 10.18 -8.73
C MET A 204 -12.80 10.49 -7.87
N MET A 205 -12.25 11.71 -7.93
CA MET A 205 -11.18 12.17 -7.05
C MET A 205 -11.58 12.11 -5.57
N ALA A 206 -12.81 12.52 -5.25
CA ALA A 206 -13.36 12.40 -3.91
C ALA A 206 -13.53 10.93 -3.49
N ALA A 207 -14.01 10.07 -4.40
CA ALA A 207 -14.12 8.63 -4.16
C ALA A 207 -12.75 7.99 -3.84
N ILE A 208 -11.69 8.35 -4.57
CA ILE A 208 -10.31 7.91 -4.24
C ILE A 208 -9.96 8.22 -2.79
N GLY A 209 -10.22 9.45 -2.32
CA GLY A 209 -9.96 9.84 -0.93
C GLY A 209 -10.81 9.09 0.10
N ILE A 210 -12.09 8.86 -0.20
CA ILE A 210 -13.01 8.09 0.67
C ILE A 210 -12.52 6.64 0.80
N PHE A 211 -12.27 5.97 -0.32
CA PHE A 211 -11.81 4.58 -0.30
C PHE A 211 -10.43 4.44 0.33
N ALA A 212 -9.51 5.40 0.10
CA ALA A 212 -8.23 5.47 0.79
C ALA A 212 -8.41 5.61 2.30
N CYS A 213 -9.28 6.52 2.75
CA CYS A 213 -9.54 6.75 4.17
C CYS A 213 -10.10 5.50 4.84
N ILE A 214 -11.15 4.91 4.28
CA ILE A 214 -11.83 3.73 4.83
C ILE A 214 -10.87 2.52 4.80
N GLY A 215 -10.21 2.27 3.68
CA GLY A 215 -9.30 1.14 3.51
C GLY A 215 -8.13 1.18 4.48
N HIS A 216 -7.43 2.32 4.57
CA HIS A 216 -6.32 2.46 5.52
C HIS A 216 -6.77 2.46 6.98
N LEU A 217 -7.95 3.01 7.31
CA LEU A 217 -8.49 2.92 8.66
C LEU A 217 -8.75 1.46 9.04
N PHE A 218 -9.39 0.69 8.16
CA PHE A 218 -9.61 -0.74 8.38
C PHE A 218 -8.30 -1.52 8.52
N LEU A 219 -7.28 -1.20 7.71
CA LEU A 219 -5.96 -1.81 7.81
C LEU A 219 -5.31 -1.52 9.18
N ILE A 220 -5.32 -0.27 9.63
CA ILE A 220 -4.75 0.11 10.93
C ILE A 220 -5.54 -0.56 12.08
N LEU A 221 -6.87 -0.58 12.00
CA LEU A 221 -7.73 -1.26 12.99
C LEU A 221 -7.47 -2.76 13.00
N SER A 222 -7.30 -3.41 11.86
CA SER A 222 -6.98 -4.83 11.81
C SER A 222 -5.68 -5.16 12.56
N LEU A 223 -4.65 -4.34 12.36
CA LEU A 223 -3.35 -4.45 13.03
C LEU A 223 -3.40 -4.14 14.53
N LYS A 224 -4.40 -3.36 14.97
CA LYS A 224 -4.65 -3.11 16.40
C LYS A 224 -5.19 -4.36 17.11
N TYR A 225 -6.00 -5.17 16.43
CA TYR A 225 -6.67 -6.33 17.02
C TYR A 225 -5.94 -7.66 16.79
N ALA A 226 -4.95 -7.74 15.89
CA ALA A 226 -4.17 -8.95 15.65
C ALA A 226 -2.76 -8.62 15.14
N ASP A 227 -1.84 -9.57 15.38
CA ASP A 227 -0.47 -9.49 14.88
C ASP A 227 -0.43 -9.47 13.35
N ALA A 228 0.48 -8.69 12.79
CA ALA A 228 0.67 -8.59 11.35
C ALA A 228 0.92 -9.97 10.70
N SER A 229 1.66 -10.85 11.37
CA SER A 229 1.93 -12.21 10.90
C SER A 229 0.68 -13.09 10.74
N LYS A 230 -0.37 -12.85 11.56
CA LYS A 230 -1.65 -13.56 11.45
C LYS A 230 -2.51 -13.01 10.31
N LEU A 231 -2.34 -11.73 9.98
CA LEU A 231 -3.11 -11.03 8.95
C LEU A 231 -2.46 -11.11 7.56
N ALA A 232 -1.15 -11.32 7.49
CA ALA A 232 -0.40 -11.35 6.24
C ALA A 232 -0.97 -12.29 5.16
N PRO A 233 -1.45 -13.52 5.45
CA PRO A 233 -2.07 -14.36 4.42
C PRO A 233 -3.33 -13.77 3.80
N PHE A 234 -4.06 -12.94 4.56
CA PHE A 234 -5.30 -12.32 4.07
C PHE A 234 -5.04 -11.11 3.17
N SER A 235 -3.83 -10.54 3.18
CA SER A 235 -3.47 -9.46 2.25
C SER A 235 -3.48 -9.92 0.79
N TYR A 236 -3.26 -11.21 0.53
CA TYR A 236 -3.35 -11.75 -0.83
C TYR A 236 -4.76 -11.72 -1.42
N PHE A 237 -5.79 -11.45 -0.61
CA PHE A 237 -7.15 -11.20 -1.09
C PHE A 237 -7.23 -9.96 -1.98
N GLU A 238 -6.36 -8.98 -1.77
CA GLU A 238 -6.21 -7.79 -2.62
C GLU A 238 -5.97 -8.15 -4.09
N ILE A 239 -5.24 -9.25 -4.36
CA ILE A 239 -4.96 -9.72 -5.71
C ILE A 239 -6.25 -10.10 -6.43
N ILE A 240 -7.13 -10.82 -5.74
CA ILE A 240 -8.42 -11.25 -6.30
C ILE A 240 -9.25 -10.02 -6.68
N THR A 241 -9.32 -9.05 -5.78
CA THR A 241 -10.08 -7.81 -6.02
C THR A 241 -9.49 -7.00 -7.19
N ASN A 242 -8.16 -6.88 -7.26
CA ASN A 242 -7.49 -6.18 -8.36
C ASN A 242 -7.65 -6.89 -9.71
N ILE A 243 -7.59 -8.23 -9.74
CA ILE A 243 -7.84 -8.99 -10.99
C ILE A 243 -9.28 -8.79 -11.45
N ILE A 244 -10.26 -8.83 -10.55
CA ILE A 244 -11.66 -8.58 -10.87
C ILE A 244 -11.84 -7.18 -11.45
N ILE A 245 -11.32 -6.15 -10.79
CA ILE A 245 -11.40 -4.76 -11.27
C ILE A 245 -10.66 -4.61 -12.60
N GLY A 246 -9.45 -5.14 -12.73
CA GLY A 246 -8.67 -5.11 -13.96
C GLY A 246 -9.40 -5.73 -15.15
N TYR A 247 -9.98 -6.90 -14.95
CA TYR A 247 -10.71 -7.61 -15.99
C TYR A 247 -12.00 -6.89 -16.43
N TYR A 248 -12.87 -6.55 -15.46
CA TYR A 248 -14.20 -6.00 -15.79
C TYR A 248 -14.17 -4.55 -16.26
N PHE A 249 -13.26 -3.72 -15.75
CA PHE A 249 -13.24 -2.28 -16.06
C PHE A 249 -12.16 -1.89 -17.06
N PHE A 250 -11.10 -2.68 -17.20
CA PHE A 250 -9.96 -2.31 -18.05
C PHE A 250 -9.61 -3.38 -19.09
N SER A 251 -10.33 -4.51 -19.12
CA SER A 251 -10.00 -5.68 -19.95
C SER A 251 -8.56 -6.19 -19.76
N ASP A 252 -8.01 -5.91 -18.58
CA ASP A 252 -6.65 -6.26 -18.19
C ASP A 252 -6.66 -7.62 -17.48
N PHE A 253 -6.20 -8.68 -18.15
CA PHE A 253 -6.01 -9.98 -17.51
C PHE A 253 -4.50 -10.30 -17.40
N PRO A 254 -4.04 -10.88 -16.25
CA PRO A 254 -2.62 -11.21 -16.08
C PRO A 254 -2.14 -12.21 -17.12
N ASP A 255 -0.94 -12.00 -17.66
CA ASP A 255 -0.28 -12.99 -18.51
C ASP A 255 0.27 -14.17 -17.67
N ASN A 256 0.63 -15.27 -18.35
CA ASN A 256 1.12 -16.49 -17.69
C ASN A 256 2.37 -16.25 -16.83
N TRP A 257 3.24 -15.34 -17.24
CA TRP A 257 4.45 -14.98 -16.49
C TRP A 257 4.13 -14.17 -15.22
N THR A 258 3.13 -13.30 -15.32
CA THR A 258 2.62 -12.58 -14.14
C THR A 258 1.99 -13.55 -13.14
N PHE A 259 1.20 -14.55 -13.60
CA PHE A 259 0.69 -15.61 -12.72
C PHE A 259 1.78 -16.44 -12.08
N LEU A 260 2.81 -16.84 -12.85
CA LEU A 260 3.92 -17.62 -12.33
C LEU A 260 4.71 -16.84 -11.25
N GLY A 261 5.07 -15.58 -11.54
CA GLY A 261 5.76 -14.73 -10.58
C GLY A 261 4.92 -14.45 -9.33
N LEU A 262 3.62 -14.18 -9.50
CA LEU A 262 2.66 -14.03 -8.42
C LEU A 262 2.63 -15.26 -7.51
N PHE A 263 2.52 -16.46 -8.11
CA PHE A 263 2.51 -17.71 -7.37
C PHE A 263 3.77 -17.87 -6.50
N ILE A 264 4.96 -17.59 -7.08
CA ILE A 264 6.25 -17.66 -6.35
C ILE A 264 6.27 -16.67 -5.19
N ILE A 265 5.85 -15.40 -5.41
CA ILE A 265 5.86 -14.34 -4.38
C ILE A 265 4.88 -14.69 -3.25
N VAL A 266 3.66 -15.11 -3.59
CA VAL A 266 2.61 -15.48 -2.61
C VAL A 266 3.07 -16.67 -1.76
N LEU A 267 3.61 -17.73 -2.36
CA LEU A 267 4.11 -18.89 -1.62
C LEU A 267 5.25 -18.51 -0.67
N SER A 268 6.19 -17.68 -1.13
CA SER A 268 7.28 -17.15 -0.30
C SER A 268 6.76 -16.34 0.88
N GLY A 269 5.80 -15.46 0.66
CA GLY A 269 5.17 -14.65 1.70
C GLY A 269 4.38 -15.49 2.73
N ILE A 270 3.60 -16.47 2.28
CA ILE A 270 2.88 -17.40 3.17
C ILE A 270 3.88 -18.21 4.02
N TYR A 271 4.96 -18.70 3.41
CA TYR A 271 5.99 -19.43 4.14
C TYR A 271 6.63 -18.58 5.25
N ILE A 272 6.98 -17.31 4.95
CA ILE A 272 7.51 -16.36 5.94
C ILE A 272 6.52 -16.17 7.07
N SER A 273 5.25 -15.88 6.76
CA SER A 273 4.18 -15.63 7.73
C SER A 273 3.96 -16.82 8.68
N ARG A 274 3.87 -18.04 8.14
CA ARG A 274 3.74 -19.27 8.96
C ARG A 274 4.94 -19.45 9.89
N ARG A 275 6.14 -19.19 9.41
CA ARG A 275 7.37 -19.35 10.19
C ARG A 275 7.45 -18.34 11.34
N GLU A 276 7.01 -17.09 11.14
CA GLU A 276 6.93 -16.09 12.21
C GLU A 276 5.96 -16.50 13.32
N SER A 277 4.82 -17.08 12.96
CA SER A 277 3.83 -17.55 13.93
C SER A 277 4.35 -18.72 14.79
N LEU A 278 5.17 -19.60 14.22
CA LEU A 278 5.78 -20.73 14.95
C LEU A 278 6.86 -20.27 15.93
N VAL A 279 7.72 -19.33 15.54
CA VAL A 279 8.80 -18.81 16.42
C VAL A 279 8.23 -18.03 17.61
N LYS A 280 7.08 -17.35 17.46
CA LYS A 280 6.39 -16.66 18.56
C LYS A 280 5.72 -17.61 19.57
N LYS A 281 5.39 -18.84 19.17
CA LYS A 281 4.79 -19.85 20.07
C LYS A 281 5.83 -20.55 20.96
N VAL A 282 7.11 -20.48 20.60
CA VAL A 282 8.21 -21.17 21.31
C VAL A 282 8.90 -20.21 22.31
N LYS A 283 8.56 -18.94 22.31
CA LYS A 283 8.95 -17.94 23.33
C LYS A 283 7.77 -17.61 24.22
#